data_15e8f7381ea83204e174174b34ba5fe5
#
_entry.id   15e8f7381ea83204e174174b34ba5fe5
#
_cell.length_a   1.000
_cell.length_b   1.000
_cell.length_c   1.000
_cell.angle_alpha   90.00
_cell.angle_beta   90.00
_cell.angle_gamma   90.00
#
_symmetry.space_group_name_H-M   'P 1'
#
loop_
_entity.id
_entity.type
_entity.pdbx_description
1 polymer ?
#
loop_
_entity_poly.entity_id
_entity_poly.type
_entity_poly.pdbx_seq_one_letter_code
_entity_poly.pdbx_strand_id
1 'polypeptide(L)'
;MLSITNVHKRFGDVHAMNNINLDLQPGLFGLLGPNGAGKSTLMRTLATLQTPDEGTITYNGVDITKEPNIIRSSLGYLPQDFGVYPRMSALALLDHIAILKGLSNKAERKEQIETLLQMVNLWTHKTAAVSTFSGGMRQRFGVAQALIGDPHLIIVDEPTAGLDPLERQRFLDILSRAGDDKIIILSTHIIEDVRDLCTDMGVMGNGKLIVRDAPEALIARIDGQVWTQRIENDDTVDQLKKDMRVLSTRRLRGATVVSVLAAKSPGAGWELRNVMLEDAYFAYLNGFISNTESRHAA
;
A
#
# COMPACT_ATOMS: atom_id res chain seq x y z
N MET A 1 9.70 9.43 -12.98
CA MET A 1 9.29 10.25 -11.81
C MET A 1 7.80 10.53 -11.87
N LEU A 2 7.08 10.29 -10.78
CA LEU A 2 5.66 10.66 -10.61
C LEU A 2 5.59 11.77 -9.55
N SER A 3 4.98 12.92 -9.88
CA SER A 3 4.86 14.05 -8.95
C SER A 3 3.38 14.43 -8.78
N ILE A 4 2.98 14.59 -7.53
CA ILE A 4 1.63 14.94 -7.10
C ILE A 4 1.73 16.24 -6.30
N THR A 5 1.06 17.30 -6.75
CA THR A 5 1.17 18.64 -6.16
C THR A 5 -0.18 19.21 -5.83
N ASN A 6 -0.42 19.47 -4.55
CA ASN A 6 -1.64 20.11 -4.01
C ASN A 6 -2.94 19.45 -4.49
N VAL A 7 -2.98 18.12 -4.57
CA VAL A 7 -4.12 17.38 -5.10
C VAL A 7 -5.24 17.28 -4.09
N HIS A 8 -6.44 17.65 -4.55
CA HIS A 8 -7.69 17.60 -3.79
C HIS A 8 -8.75 16.76 -4.52
N LYS A 9 -9.60 16.06 -3.75
CA LYS A 9 -10.78 15.35 -4.26
C LYS A 9 -11.86 15.32 -3.20
N ARG A 10 -13.09 15.70 -3.60
CA ARG A 10 -14.28 15.68 -2.75
C ARG A 10 -15.35 14.77 -3.32
N PHE A 11 -16.13 14.17 -2.46
CA PHE A 11 -17.38 13.47 -2.78
C PHE A 11 -18.46 13.98 -1.80
N GLY A 12 -19.29 14.90 -2.26
CA GLY A 12 -20.18 15.65 -1.38
C GLY A 12 -19.39 16.37 -0.28
N ASP A 13 -19.72 16.10 0.97
CA ASP A 13 -19.05 16.71 2.13
C ASP A 13 -17.74 16.02 2.54
N VAL A 14 -17.40 14.88 1.91
CA VAL A 14 -16.21 14.10 2.26
C VAL A 14 -15.01 14.56 1.45
N HIS A 15 -13.96 15.03 2.12
CA HIS A 15 -12.65 15.31 1.53
C HIS A 15 -11.84 14.01 1.46
N ALA A 16 -11.96 13.28 0.35
CA ALA A 16 -11.24 12.02 0.16
C ALA A 16 -9.73 12.22 -0.09
N MET A 17 -9.35 13.35 -0.69
CA MET A 17 -7.96 13.84 -0.76
C MET A 17 -7.95 15.32 -0.43
N ASN A 18 -7.04 15.74 0.45
CA ASN A 18 -6.93 17.08 0.95
C ASN A 18 -5.47 17.52 0.99
N ASN A 19 -5.04 18.23 -0.04
CA ASN A 19 -3.67 18.74 -0.20
C ASN A 19 -2.62 17.61 -0.21
N ILE A 20 -2.80 16.60 -1.06
CA ILE A 20 -1.81 15.54 -1.23
C ILE A 20 -0.62 16.08 -2.02
N ASN A 21 0.56 15.92 -1.45
CA ASN A 21 1.85 16.24 -2.07
C ASN A 21 2.77 15.01 -1.94
N LEU A 22 3.27 14.50 -3.07
CA LEU A 22 4.09 13.29 -3.09
C LEU A 22 4.90 13.20 -4.37
N ASP A 23 6.21 12.99 -4.26
CA ASP A 23 7.11 12.75 -5.39
C ASP A 23 7.68 11.34 -5.29
N LEU A 24 7.50 10.51 -6.32
CA LEU A 24 7.97 9.14 -6.34
C LEU A 24 9.00 8.91 -7.44
N GLN A 25 10.09 8.26 -7.07
CA GLN A 25 11.13 7.72 -7.93
C GLN A 25 10.91 6.21 -8.10
N PRO A 26 11.62 5.53 -9.01
CA PRO A 26 11.63 4.07 -9.07
C PRO A 26 11.93 3.46 -7.70
N GLY A 27 11.20 2.40 -7.38
CA GLY A 27 11.23 1.69 -6.10
C GLY A 27 9.82 1.32 -5.62
N LEU A 28 9.76 0.67 -4.47
CA LEU A 28 8.55 0.20 -3.83
C LEU A 28 8.09 1.21 -2.76
N PHE A 29 6.97 1.84 -3.01
CA PHE A 29 6.34 2.79 -2.09
C PHE A 29 5.10 2.19 -1.45
N GLY A 30 5.06 2.12 -0.12
CA GLY A 30 3.91 1.67 0.66
C GLY A 30 3.01 2.82 1.08
N LEU A 31 1.74 2.81 0.69
CA LEU A 31 0.74 3.74 1.18
C LEU A 31 -0.13 3.07 2.24
N LEU A 32 0.16 3.37 3.50
CA LEU A 32 -0.49 2.78 4.66
C LEU A 32 -1.58 3.71 5.22
N GLY A 33 -2.70 3.16 5.64
CA GLY A 33 -3.75 3.93 6.28
C GLY A 33 -5.02 3.12 6.52
N PRO A 34 -5.92 3.57 7.41
CA PRO A 34 -7.17 2.89 7.69
C PRO A 34 -8.12 2.93 6.49
N ASN A 35 -9.19 2.14 6.56
CA ASN A 35 -10.28 2.22 5.60
C ASN A 35 -10.90 3.63 5.64
N GLY A 36 -11.20 4.18 4.45
CA GLY A 36 -11.71 5.55 4.34
C GLY A 36 -10.64 6.66 4.42
N ALA A 37 -9.34 6.33 4.57
CA ALA A 37 -8.26 7.34 4.58
C ALA A 37 -8.07 8.07 3.25
N GLY A 38 -8.63 7.57 2.14
CA GLY A 38 -8.50 8.14 0.81
C GLY A 38 -7.53 7.39 -0.12
N LYS A 39 -6.93 6.28 0.33
CA LYS A 39 -5.95 5.49 -0.43
C LYS A 39 -6.47 5.08 -1.81
N SER A 40 -7.60 4.37 -1.88
CA SER A 40 -8.17 3.91 -3.16
C SER A 40 -8.61 5.07 -4.05
N THR A 41 -9.00 6.23 -3.47
CA THR A 41 -9.26 7.45 -4.23
C THR A 41 -7.98 7.94 -4.90
N LEU A 42 -6.87 7.99 -4.17
CA LEU A 42 -5.57 8.35 -4.74
C LEU A 42 -5.16 7.33 -5.83
N MET A 43 -5.26 6.01 -5.57
CA MET A 43 -4.93 4.98 -6.56
C MET A 43 -5.73 5.13 -7.85
N ARG A 44 -7.05 5.32 -7.76
CA ARG A 44 -7.92 5.54 -8.92
C ARG A 44 -7.60 6.83 -9.67
N THR A 45 -7.20 7.88 -8.97
CA THR A 45 -6.81 9.16 -9.58
C THR A 45 -5.50 9.00 -10.35
N LEU A 46 -4.51 8.33 -9.78
CA LEU A 46 -3.24 8.01 -10.45
C LEU A 46 -3.44 7.06 -11.64
N ALA A 47 -4.37 6.11 -11.51
CA ALA A 47 -4.76 5.22 -12.61
C ALA A 47 -5.61 5.91 -13.70
N THR A 48 -5.85 7.23 -13.59
CA THR A 48 -6.68 8.03 -14.50
C THR A 48 -8.13 7.53 -14.66
N LEU A 49 -8.65 6.83 -13.67
CA LEU A 49 -10.04 6.38 -13.61
C LEU A 49 -11.00 7.46 -13.09
N GLN A 50 -10.43 8.50 -12.51
CA GLN A 50 -11.12 9.72 -12.08
C GLN A 50 -10.15 10.89 -12.12
N THR A 51 -10.69 12.12 -12.19
CA THR A 51 -9.89 13.35 -12.16
C THR A 51 -9.88 13.95 -10.76
N PRO A 52 -8.77 14.58 -10.32
CA PRO A 52 -8.77 15.41 -9.13
C PRO A 52 -9.66 16.64 -9.36
N ASP A 53 -10.09 17.29 -8.27
CA ASP A 53 -10.85 18.54 -8.35
C ASP A 53 -9.91 19.75 -8.44
N GLU A 54 -8.74 19.66 -7.77
CA GLU A 54 -7.68 20.67 -7.77
C GLU A 54 -6.31 20.00 -7.73
N GLY A 55 -5.26 20.75 -8.06
CA GLY A 55 -3.88 20.30 -8.05
C GLY A 55 -3.44 19.72 -9.39
N THR A 56 -2.21 19.19 -9.41
CA THR A 56 -1.57 18.69 -10.63
C THR A 56 -0.90 17.36 -10.33
N ILE A 57 -1.00 16.44 -11.28
CA ILE A 57 -0.28 15.16 -11.23
C ILE A 57 0.52 15.03 -12.52
N THR A 58 1.83 14.91 -12.42
CA THR A 58 2.71 14.74 -13.59
C THR A 58 3.43 13.40 -13.54
N TYR A 59 3.52 12.76 -14.70
CA TYR A 59 4.34 11.58 -14.92
C TYR A 59 5.42 11.90 -15.97
N ASN A 60 6.70 11.81 -15.58
CA ASN A 60 7.83 12.24 -16.41
C ASN A 60 7.68 13.66 -16.97
N GLY A 61 7.14 14.57 -16.16
CA GLY A 61 6.93 15.98 -16.52
C GLY A 61 5.64 16.26 -17.29
N VAL A 62 4.86 15.24 -17.67
CA VAL A 62 3.60 15.42 -18.42
C VAL A 62 2.40 15.34 -17.47
N ASP A 63 1.49 16.28 -17.56
CA ASP A 63 0.24 16.32 -16.78
C ASP A 63 -0.71 15.21 -17.23
N ILE A 64 -0.90 14.21 -16.38
CA ILE A 64 -1.72 13.03 -16.68
C ILE A 64 -3.21 13.34 -16.75
N THR A 65 -3.65 14.48 -16.26
CA THR A 65 -5.05 14.89 -16.33
C THR A 65 -5.40 15.42 -17.73
N LYS A 66 -4.41 15.99 -18.42
CA LYS A 66 -4.55 16.51 -19.79
C LYS A 66 -4.21 15.43 -20.83
N GLU A 67 -3.20 14.62 -20.56
CA GLU A 67 -2.70 13.58 -21.47
C GLU A 67 -2.72 12.18 -20.82
N PRO A 68 -3.90 11.65 -20.45
CA PRO A 68 -3.99 10.39 -19.69
C PRO A 68 -3.46 9.17 -20.45
N ASN A 69 -3.39 9.21 -21.77
CA ASN A 69 -2.89 8.09 -22.59
C ASN A 69 -1.41 7.83 -22.39
N ILE A 70 -0.63 8.84 -22.01
CA ILE A 70 0.82 8.69 -21.75
C ILE A 70 1.03 7.76 -20.57
N ILE A 71 0.32 7.99 -19.45
CA ILE A 71 0.46 7.12 -18.28
C ILE A 71 -0.20 5.76 -18.51
N ARG A 72 -1.35 5.70 -19.20
CA ARG A 72 -2.07 4.44 -19.46
C ARG A 72 -1.26 3.42 -20.23
N SER A 73 -0.40 3.86 -21.16
CA SER A 73 0.50 2.97 -21.90
C SER A 73 1.59 2.35 -21.02
N SER A 74 2.00 3.06 -19.97
CA SER A 74 3.07 2.65 -19.04
C SER A 74 2.53 2.17 -17.67
N LEU A 75 1.20 2.08 -17.51
CA LEU A 75 0.56 1.75 -16.24
C LEU A 75 0.21 0.27 -16.15
N GLY A 76 0.61 -0.37 -15.05
CA GLY A 76 0.02 -1.59 -14.55
C GLY A 76 -0.91 -1.26 -13.37
N TYR A 77 -2.16 -1.67 -13.42
CA TYR A 77 -3.09 -1.42 -12.33
C TYR A 77 -3.79 -2.69 -11.87
N LEU A 78 -3.62 -3.03 -10.60
CA LEU A 78 -4.36 -4.07 -9.90
C LEU A 78 -5.29 -3.41 -8.87
N PRO A 79 -6.58 -3.26 -9.17
CA PRO A 79 -7.55 -2.77 -8.19
C PRO A 79 -7.84 -3.81 -7.11
N GLN A 80 -8.39 -3.39 -5.99
CA GLN A 80 -8.81 -4.25 -4.88
C GLN A 80 -9.75 -5.39 -5.36
N ASP A 81 -10.73 -5.03 -6.20
CA ASP A 81 -11.61 -5.98 -6.87
C ASP A 81 -11.51 -5.80 -8.37
N PHE A 82 -11.22 -6.85 -9.09
CA PHE A 82 -11.24 -6.85 -10.54
C PHE A 82 -12.13 -7.98 -11.09
N GLY A 83 -12.93 -7.61 -12.08
CA GLY A 83 -13.75 -8.54 -12.81
C GLY A 83 -12.91 -9.37 -13.76
N VAL A 84 -13.38 -10.61 -14.02
CA VAL A 84 -12.82 -11.47 -15.06
C VAL A 84 -13.91 -11.85 -16.05
N TYR A 85 -13.53 -11.96 -17.33
CA TYR A 85 -14.49 -12.42 -18.35
C TYR A 85 -14.89 -13.87 -18.07
N PRO A 86 -16.19 -14.18 -17.98
CA PRO A 86 -16.67 -15.56 -17.82
C PRO A 86 -16.12 -16.45 -18.94
N ARG A 87 -15.62 -17.62 -18.58
CA ARG A 87 -15.15 -18.67 -19.52
C ARG A 87 -13.87 -18.34 -20.31
N MET A 88 -13.21 -17.20 -20.09
CA MET A 88 -11.89 -16.95 -20.69
C MET A 88 -10.79 -17.62 -19.87
N SER A 89 -9.91 -18.35 -20.57
CA SER A 89 -8.71 -18.92 -19.94
C SER A 89 -7.70 -17.83 -19.58
N ALA A 90 -6.80 -18.11 -18.62
CA ALA A 90 -5.76 -17.19 -18.21
C ALA A 90 -4.90 -16.74 -19.42
N LEU A 91 -4.52 -17.68 -20.27
CA LEU A 91 -3.75 -17.38 -21.48
C LEU A 91 -4.52 -16.45 -22.44
N ALA A 92 -5.81 -16.76 -22.72
CA ALA A 92 -6.61 -15.96 -23.65
C ALA A 92 -6.89 -14.56 -23.11
N LEU A 93 -7.10 -14.44 -21.79
CA LEU A 93 -7.35 -13.14 -21.17
C LEU A 93 -6.10 -12.26 -21.15
N LEU A 94 -4.93 -12.81 -20.84
CA LEU A 94 -3.66 -12.07 -20.93
C LEU A 94 -3.31 -11.67 -22.37
N ASP A 95 -3.56 -12.54 -23.37
CA ASP A 95 -3.34 -12.18 -24.78
C ASP A 95 -4.26 -11.03 -25.21
N HIS A 96 -5.53 -11.08 -24.79
CA HIS A 96 -6.48 -9.98 -25.04
C HIS A 96 -6.00 -8.65 -24.43
N ILE A 97 -5.56 -8.66 -23.15
CA ILE A 97 -5.07 -7.47 -22.47
C ILE A 97 -3.78 -6.96 -23.14
N ALA A 98 -2.87 -7.86 -23.53
CA ALA A 98 -1.64 -7.49 -24.22
C ALA A 98 -1.92 -6.77 -25.55
N ILE A 99 -2.90 -7.24 -26.31
CA ILE A 99 -3.37 -6.56 -27.54
C ILE A 99 -3.90 -5.16 -27.23
N LEU A 100 -4.76 -5.03 -26.20
CA LEU A 100 -5.29 -3.73 -25.77
C LEU A 100 -4.20 -2.76 -25.31
N LYS A 101 -3.10 -3.27 -24.78
CA LYS A 101 -1.90 -2.48 -24.43
C LYS A 101 -0.98 -2.18 -25.63
N GLY A 102 -1.36 -2.60 -26.84
CA GLY A 102 -0.63 -2.27 -28.05
C GLY A 102 0.50 -3.23 -28.41
N LEU A 103 0.63 -4.38 -27.73
CA LEU A 103 1.59 -5.41 -28.13
C LEU A 103 1.10 -6.10 -29.41
N SER A 104 1.50 -5.59 -30.58
CA SER A 104 1.04 -6.11 -31.87
C SER A 104 1.74 -7.42 -32.29
N ASN A 105 3.01 -7.61 -31.89
CA ASN A 105 3.79 -8.80 -32.26
C ASN A 105 3.31 -10.03 -31.47
N LYS A 106 2.78 -11.01 -32.17
CA LYS A 106 2.22 -12.24 -31.58
C LYS A 106 3.28 -13.10 -30.88
N ALA A 107 4.51 -13.15 -31.40
CA ALA A 107 5.59 -13.95 -30.79
C ALA A 107 6.03 -13.35 -29.45
N GLU A 108 6.26 -12.05 -29.43
CA GLU A 108 6.60 -11.30 -28.18
C GLU A 108 5.50 -11.41 -27.13
N ARG A 109 4.23 -11.26 -27.52
CA ARG A 109 3.10 -11.46 -26.58
C ARG A 109 3.10 -12.85 -25.97
N LYS A 110 3.28 -13.89 -26.81
CA LYS A 110 3.30 -15.26 -26.32
C LYS A 110 4.44 -15.50 -25.33
N GLU A 111 5.62 -15.02 -25.62
CA GLU A 111 6.80 -15.12 -24.75
C GLU A 111 6.58 -14.38 -23.42
N GLN A 112 6.07 -13.15 -23.48
CA GLN A 112 5.80 -12.38 -22.27
C GLN A 112 4.72 -13.03 -21.40
N ILE A 113 3.63 -13.51 -22.00
CA ILE A 113 2.54 -14.19 -21.27
C ILE A 113 3.05 -15.49 -20.61
N GLU A 114 3.88 -16.26 -21.31
CA GLU A 114 4.49 -17.46 -20.75
C GLU A 114 5.36 -17.13 -19.55
N THR A 115 6.24 -16.14 -19.68
CA THR A 115 7.11 -15.66 -18.59
C THR A 115 6.29 -15.19 -17.38
N LEU A 116 5.26 -14.39 -17.60
CA LEU A 116 4.40 -13.88 -16.52
C LEU A 116 3.63 -15.00 -15.83
N LEU A 117 3.01 -15.93 -16.58
CA LEU A 117 2.30 -17.06 -15.99
C LEU A 117 3.22 -18.01 -15.21
N GLN A 118 4.49 -18.15 -15.62
CA GLN A 118 5.50 -18.89 -14.86
C GLN A 118 5.88 -18.12 -13.58
N MET A 119 6.16 -16.82 -13.69
CA MET A 119 6.49 -15.94 -12.56
C MET A 119 5.43 -16.01 -11.44
N VAL A 120 4.15 -15.94 -11.82
CA VAL A 120 3.06 -16.01 -10.84
C VAL A 120 2.62 -17.45 -10.50
N ASN A 121 3.37 -18.46 -10.95
CA ASN A 121 3.10 -19.88 -10.73
C ASN A 121 1.68 -20.34 -11.16
N LEU A 122 1.25 -19.87 -12.34
CA LEU A 122 -0.04 -20.22 -12.95
C LEU A 122 0.08 -20.89 -14.31
N TRP A 123 1.28 -21.22 -14.77
CA TRP A 123 1.50 -21.84 -16.08
C TRP A 123 0.74 -23.15 -16.29
N THR A 124 0.68 -24.01 -15.25
CA THR A 124 -0.07 -25.26 -15.30
C THR A 124 -1.59 -25.06 -15.41
N HIS A 125 -2.08 -23.88 -15.06
CA HIS A 125 -3.49 -23.48 -15.10
C HIS A 125 -3.83 -22.54 -16.28
N LYS A 126 -2.91 -22.35 -17.23
CA LYS A 126 -3.05 -21.38 -18.34
C LYS A 126 -4.29 -21.54 -19.18
N THR A 127 -4.82 -22.77 -19.30
CA THR A 127 -6.03 -23.10 -20.07
C THR A 127 -7.31 -23.07 -19.24
N ALA A 128 -7.22 -23.01 -17.92
CA ALA A 128 -8.38 -22.92 -17.03
C ALA A 128 -8.98 -21.51 -17.07
N ALA A 129 -10.30 -21.42 -16.92
CA ALA A 129 -11.00 -20.15 -16.86
C ALA A 129 -10.64 -19.42 -15.56
N VAL A 130 -10.28 -18.12 -15.65
CA VAL A 130 -9.87 -17.31 -14.48
C VAL A 130 -10.99 -17.20 -13.45
N SER A 131 -12.25 -17.32 -13.88
CA SER A 131 -13.41 -17.35 -12.98
C SER A 131 -13.44 -18.54 -12.03
N THR A 132 -12.68 -19.61 -12.33
CA THR A 132 -12.58 -20.83 -11.50
C THR A 132 -11.39 -20.80 -10.54
N PHE A 133 -10.59 -19.75 -10.57
CA PHE A 133 -9.41 -19.62 -9.73
C PHE A 133 -9.79 -19.38 -8.26
N SER A 134 -8.98 -19.91 -7.35
CA SER A 134 -9.05 -19.54 -5.93
C SER A 134 -8.75 -18.03 -5.75
N GLY A 135 -9.03 -17.47 -4.57
CA GLY A 135 -8.70 -16.06 -4.26
C GLY A 135 -7.23 -15.74 -4.53
N GLY A 136 -6.31 -16.53 -3.99
CA GLY A 136 -4.88 -16.37 -4.19
C GLY A 136 -4.43 -16.56 -5.64
N MET A 137 -5.00 -17.53 -6.37
CA MET A 137 -4.73 -17.68 -7.80
C MET A 137 -5.21 -16.46 -8.59
N ARG A 138 -6.38 -15.92 -8.24
CA ARG A 138 -6.93 -14.74 -8.90
C ARG A 138 -6.06 -13.53 -8.64
N GLN A 139 -5.61 -13.29 -7.42
CA GLN A 139 -4.69 -12.19 -7.09
C GLN A 139 -3.37 -12.31 -7.86
N ARG A 140 -2.76 -13.49 -7.89
CA ARG A 140 -1.54 -13.72 -8.68
C ARG A 140 -1.76 -13.51 -10.18
N PHE A 141 -2.91 -13.92 -10.71
CA PHE A 141 -3.28 -13.60 -12.09
C PHE A 141 -3.41 -12.09 -12.32
N GLY A 142 -3.98 -11.35 -11.35
CA GLY A 142 -4.07 -9.89 -11.37
C GLY A 142 -2.69 -9.22 -11.45
N VAL A 143 -1.67 -9.77 -10.77
CA VAL A 143 -0.29 -9.28 -10.93
C VAL A 143 0.22 -9.52 -12.35
N ALA A 144 0.05 -10.72 -12.91
CA ALA A 144 0.44 -10.99 -14.29
C ALA A 144 -0.25 -10.02 -15.27
N GLN A 145 -1.54 -9.74 -15.04
CA GLN A 145 -2.30 -8.75 -15.80
C GLN A 145 -1.73 -7.32 -15.65
N ALA A 146 -1.35 -6.94 -14.44
CA ALA A 146 -0.78 -5.61 -14.18
C ALA A 146 0.61 -5.46 -14.84
N LEU A 147 1.42 -6.53 -14.87
CA LEU A 147 2.76 -6.53 -15.42
C LEU A 147 2.83 -6.68 -16.96
N ILE A 148 1.72 -7.05 -17.62
CA ILE A 148 1.70 -7.21 -19.08
C ILE A 148 2.06 -5.87 -19.76
N GLY A 149 2.89 -5.91 -20.79
CA GLY A 149 3.36 -4.73 -21.52
C GLY A 149 4.51 -3.99 -20.82
N ASP A 150 5.13 -4.60 -19.83
CA ASP A 150 6.31 -4.06 -19.11
C ASP A 150 6.10 -2.62 -18.61
N PRO A 151 5.12 -2.38 -17.72
CA PRO A 151 4.80 -1.04 -17.25
C PRO A 151 5.92 -0.46 -16.39
N HIS A 152 6.14 0.85 -16.47
CA HIS A 152 7.08 1.56 -15.59
C HIS A 152 6.42 2.12 -14.33
N LEU A 153 5.09 2.18 -14.27
CA LEU A 153 4.30 2.50 -13.08
C LEU A 153 3.33 1.36 -12.79
N ILE A 154 3.41 0.82 -11.59
CA ILE A 154 2.53 -0.26 -11.13
C ILE A 154 1.79 0.23 -9.89
N ILE A 155 0.47 0.15 -9.91
CA ILE A 155 -0.39 0.51 -8.78
C ILE A 155 -1.14 -0.75 -8.34
N VAL A 156 -1.04 -1.07 -7.06
CA VAL A 156 -1.63 -2.27 -6.45
C VAL A 156 -2.44 -1.84 -5.24
N ASP A 157 -3.76 -2.01 -5.31
CA ASP A 157 -4.68 -1.53 -4.27
C ASP A 157 -5.21 -2.70 -3.43
N GLU A 158 -4.82 -2.76 -2.14
CA GLU A 158 -5.21 -3.76 -1.13
C GLU A 158 -5.05 -5.23 -1.59
N PRO A 159 -3.91 -5.63 -2.19
CA PRO A 159 -3.82 -6.91 -2.91
C PRO A 159 -3.78 -8.14 -2.02
N THR A 160 -3.37 -8.00 -0.77
CA THR A 160 -3.15 -9.10 0.17
C THR A 160 -4.32 -9.33 1.11
N ALA A 161 -5.35 -8.47 1.03
CA ALA A 161 -6.54 -8.59 1.84
C ALA A 161 -7.26 -9.93 1.58
N GLY A 162 -7.47 -10.72 2.65
CA GLY A 162 -8.15 -12.02 2.56
C GLY A 162 -7.31 -13.17 2.00
N LEU A 163 -6.02 -12.97 1.75
CA LEU A 163 -5.10 -14.06 1.43
C LEU A 163 -4.64 -14.79 2.70
N ASP A 164 -4.43 -16.10 2.58
CA ASP A 164 -3.73 -16.84 3.62
C ASP A 164 -2.24 -16.41 3.70
N PRO A 165 -1.53 -16.70 4.81
CA PRO A 165 -0.14 -16.25 4.98
C PRO A 165 0.81 -16.72 3.89
N LEU A 166 0.63 -17.93 3.35
CA LEU A 166 1.51 -18.48 2.31
C LEU A 166 1.28 -17.79 0.97
N GLU A 167 0.02 -17.57 0.58
CA GLU A 167 -0.33 -16.85 -0.65
C GLU A 167 0.10 -15.37 -0.58
N ARG A 168 -0.03 -14.75 0.61
CA ARG A 168 0.46 -13.39 0.86
C ARG A 168 1.98 -13.31 0.63
N GLN A 169 2.76 -14.20 1.23
CA GLN A 169 4.21 -14.23 1.06
C GLN A 169 4.60 -14.38 -0.42
N ARG A 170 3.97 -15.32 -1.13
CA ARG A 170 4.20 -15.51 -2.56
C ARG A 170 3.89 -14.28 -3.39
N PHE A 171 2.82 -13.56 -3.03
CA PHE A 171 2.44 -12.33 -3.69
C PHE A 171 3.50 -11.23 -3.51
N LEU A 172 3.97 -11.03 -2.27
CA LEU A 172 5.01 -10.05 -1.96
C LEU A 172 6.33 -10.39 -2.67
N ASP A 173 6.71 -11.68 -2.73
CA ASP A 173 7.90 -12.14 -3.46
C ASP A 173 7.82 -11.80 -4.97
N ILE A 174 6.63 -11.91 -5.58
CA ILE A 174 6.42 -11.55 -6.99
C ILE A 174 6.58 -10.05 -7.20
N LEU A 175 6.00 -9.22 -6.34
CA LEU A 175 6.12 -7.76 -6.43
C LEU A 175 7.57 -7.30 -6.23
N SER A 176 8.29 -7.88 -5.26
CA SER A 176 9.70 -7.58 -5.01
C SER A 176 10.56 -7.79 -6.26
N ARG A 177 10.33 -8.89 -6.99
CA ARG A 177 11.07 -9.20 -8.23
C ARG A 177 10.71 -8.33 -9.43
N ALA A 178 9.55 -7.67 -9.38
CA ALA A 178 9.06 -6.88 -10.51
C ALA A 178 9.70 -5.48 -10.62
N GLY A 179 10.48 -5.01 -9.62
CA GLY A 179 10.43 -3.63 -9.28
C GLY A 179 11.66 -2.73 -9.23
N ASP A 180 12.89 -3.15 -9.53
CA ASP A 180 14.06 -2.28 -9.27
C ASP A 180 14.12 -1.01 -10.13
N ASP A 181 13.54 -1.03 -11.32
CA ASP A 181 13.50 0.08 -12.28
C ASP A 181 12.12 0.74 -12.43
N LYS A 182 11.13 0.28 -11.68
CA LYS A 182 9.72 0.68 -11.79
C LYS A 182 9.27 1.44 -10.55
N ILE A 183 8.30 2.31 -10.71
CA ILE A 183 7.57 2.89 -9.57
C ILE A 183 6.45 1.92 -9.22
N ILE A 184 6.51 1.30 -8.05
CA ILE A 184 5.45 0.42 -7.54
C ILE A 184 4.79 1.07 -6.33
N ILE A 185 3.49 1.31 -6.40
CA ILE A 185 2.70 1.87 -5.30
C ILE A 185 1.82 0.76 -4.75
N LEU A 186 2.10 0.34 -3.52
CA LEU A 186 1.30 -0.63 -2.77
C LEU A 186 0.41 0.11 -1.77
N SER A 187 -0.89 0.10 -2.00
CA SER A 187 -1.88 0.57 -1.04
C SER A 187 -2.30 -0.59 -0.13
N THR A 188 -2.19 -0.42 1.18
CA THR A 188 -2.57 -1.47 2.13
C THR A 188 -2.96 -0.89 3.50
N HIS A 189 -3.66 -1.68 4.30
CA HIS A 189 -3.85 -1.44 5.73
C HIS A 189 -3.03 -2.43 6.59
N ILE A 190 -2.26 -3.31 5.96
CA ILE A 190 -1.44 -4.34 6.60
C ILE A 190 -0.01 -3.82 6.73
N ILE A 191 0.41 -3.54 7.96
CA ILE A 191 1.68 -2.87 8.26
C ILE A 191 2.87 -3.75 7.88
N GLU A 192 2.73 -5.06 8.05
CA GLU A 192 3.77 -6.03 7.74
C GLU A 192 4.09 -6.07 6.24
N ASP A 193 3.10 -5.85 5.34
CA ASP A 193 3.37 -5.79 3.88
C ASP A 193 4.33 -4.65 3.55
N VAL A 194 4.12 -3.50 4.19
CA VAL A 194 4.97 -2.32 3.98
C VAL A 194 6.36 -2.53 4.56
N ARG A 195 6.44 -3.06 5.79
CA ARG A 195 7.73 -3.34 6.45
C ARG A 195 8.59 -4.32 5.65
N ASP A 196 7.97 -5.37 5.10
CA ASP A 196 8.70 -6.49 4.48
C ASP A 196 9.08 -6.18 3.02
N LEU A 197 8.40 -5.22 2.37
CA LEU A 197 8.53 -4.97 0.93
C LEU A 197 9.02 -3.57 0.57
N CYS A 198 8.59 -2.54 1.31
CA CYS A 198 8.73 -1.15 0.86
C CYS A 198 9.98 -0.48 1.43
N THR A 199 10.72 0.24 0.59
CA THR A 199 11.87 1.05 0.98
C THR A 199 11.49 2.49 1.35
N ASP A 200 10.29 2.92 0.96
CA ASP A 200 9.71 4.23 1.26
C ASP A 200 8.21 4.04 1.54
N MET A 201 7.65 4.82 2.45
CA MET A 201 6.24 4.71 2.79
C MET A 201 5.61 6.04 3.15
N GLY A 202 4.28 6.10 2.98
CA GLY A 202 3.46 7.19 3.46
C GLY A 202 2.34 6.70 4.36
N VAL A 203 2.05 7.42 5.43
CA VAL A 203 0.86 7.19 6.26
C VAL A 203 -0.23 8.17 5.84
N MET A 204 -1.37 7.64 5.44
CA MET A 204 -2.53 8.42 5.02
C MET A 204 -3.66 8.33 6.05
N GLY A 205 -4.25 9.47 6.40
CA GLY A 205 -5.39 9.56 7.31
C GLY A 205 -6.24 10.79 7.00
N ASN A 206 -7.56 10.65 7.05
CA ASN A 206 -8.53 11.73 6.81
C ASN A 206 -8.24 12.52 5.51
N GLY A 207 -7.90 11.82 4.44
CA GLY A 207 -7.60 12.42 3.14
C GLY A 207 -6.24 13.13 3.05
N LYS A 208 -5.38 13.04 4.04
CA LYS A 208 -4.07 13.70 4.07
C LYS A 208 -2.93 12.69 4.14
N LEU A 209 -1.81 13.03 3.51
CA LEU A 209 -0.54 12.35 3.76
C LEU A 209 0.05 12.95 5.05
N ILE A 210 0.05 12.16 6.14
CA ILE A 210 0.45 12.58 7.48
C ILE A 210 1.97 12.65 7.58
N VAL A 211 2.64 11.61 7.09
CA VAL A 211 4.10 11.49 7.10
C VAL A 211 4.57 10.64 5.93
N ARG A 212 5.78 10.88 5.45
CA ARG A 212 6.50 10.04 4.51
C ARG A 212 7.95 9.89 4.96
N ASP A 213 8.43 8.67 5.00
CA ASP A 213 9.85 8.31 5.19
C ASP A 213 10.05 6.80 4.95
N ALA A 214 11.31 6.34 5.03
CA ALA A 214 11.60 4.91 5.11
C ALA A 214 11.01 4.30 6.40
N PRO A 215 10.53 3.05 6.38
CA PRO A 215 9.97 2.40 7.58
C PRO A 215 10.91 2.46 8.79
N GLU A 216 12.22 2.20 8.57
CA GLU A 216 13.24 2.24 9.61
C GLU A 216 13.44 3.65 10.19
N ALA A 217 13.34 4.67 9.36
CA ALA A 217 13.45 6.07 9.81
C ALA A 217 12.26 6.46 10.70
N LEU A 218 11.04 5.99 10.38
CA LEU A 218 9.86 6.22 11.22
C LEU A 218 9.97 5.50 12.58
N ILE A 219 10.49 4.28 12.59
CA ILE A 219 10.77 3.52 13.82
C ILE A 219 11.79 4.27 14.69
N ALA A 220 12.90 4.72 14.09
CA ALA A 220 13.97 5.39 14.81
C ALA A 220 13.54 6.69 15.52
N ARG A 221 12.50 7.38 14.99
CA ARG A 221 12.01 8.63 15.61
C ARG A 221 11.37 8.45 16.99
N ILE A 222 10.90 7.25 17.31
CA ILE A 222 10.29 6.93 18.60
C ILE A 222 11.04 5.83 19.34
N ASP A 223 12.27 5.53 18.92
CA ASP A 223 13.09 4.53 19.60
C ASP A 223 13.36 4.95 21.05
N GLY A 224 13.35 3.97 21.96
CA GLY A 224 13.48 4.22 23.40
C GLY A 224 12.28 4.91 24.06
N GLN A 225 11.14 5.10 23.37
CA GLN A 225 9.97 5.80 23.90
C GLN A 225 8.71 4.94 24.01
N VAL A 226 8.77 3.65 23.66
CA VAL A 226 7.60 2.76 23.72
C VAL A 226 7.69 1.88 24.95
N TRP A 227 6.73 2.07 25.84
CA TRP A 227 6.62 1.36 27.10
C TRP A 227 5.39 0.45 27.10
N THR A 228 5.51 -0.70 27.74
CA THR A 228 4.43 -1.67 27.81
C THR A 228 4.16 -2.09 29.26
N GLN A 229 2.88 -2.31 29.58
CA GLN A 229 2.46 -2.84 30.88
C GLN A 229 1.32 -3.84 30.69
N ARG A 230 1.32 -4.89 31.51
CA ARG A 230 0.23 -5.84 31.63
C ARG A 230 -0.77 -5.37 32.68
N ILE A 231 -2.03 -5.21 32.29
CA ILE A 231 -3.12 -4.68 33.11
C ILE A 231 -4.21 -5.78 33.22
N GLU A 232 -4.63 -6.08 34.42
CA GLU A 232 -5.66 -7.11 34.68
C GLU A 232 -7.08 -6.52 34.74
N ASN A 233 -7.21 -5.23 35.08
CA ASN A 233 -8.49 -4.54 35.19
C ASN A 233 -8.76 -3.65 33.98
N ASP A 234 -9.87 -3.88 33.28
CA ASP A 234 -10.28 -3.12 32.10
C ASP A 234 -10.59 -1.63 32.43
N ASP A 235 -11.09 -1.29 33.62
CA ASP A 235 -11.32 0.10 34.05
C ASP A 235 -10.00 0.91 34.05
N THR A 236 -8.90 0.28 34.45
CA THR A 236 -7.57 0.89 34.42
C THR A 236 -7.12 1.19 32.97
N VAL A 237 -7.44 0.32 32.02
CA VAL A 237 -7.12 0.52 30.60
C VAL A 237 -7.85 1.74 30.04
N ASP A 238 -9.11 1.92 30.39
CA ASP A 238 -9.89 3.07 29.92
C ASP A 238 -9.43 4.40 30.55
N GLN A 239 -8.93 4.36 31.79
CA GLN A 239 -8.28 5.53 32.39
C GLN A 239 -6.96 5.86 31.69
N LEU A 240 -6.12 4.85 31.42
CA LEU A 240 -4.84 5.06 30.70
C LEU A 240 -5.04 5.67 29.31
N LYS A 241 -6.09 5.29 28.57
CA LYS A 241 -6.42 5.91 27.27
C LYS A 241 -6.73 7.40 27.37
N LYS A 242 -7.20 7.88 28.51
CA LYS A 242 -7.49 9.30 28.74
C LYS A 242 -6.24 10.09 29.15
N ASP A 243 -5.38 9.46 29.95
CA ASP A 243 -4.26 10.14 30.61
C ASP A 243 -2.95 10.02 29.85
N MET A 244 -2.84 9.03 28.94
CA MET A 244 -1.59 8.69 28.25
C MET A 244 -1.77 8.55 26.75
N ARG A 245 -0.65 8.65 26.01
CA ARG A 245 -0.59 8.39 24.57
C ARG A 245 -0.56 6.88 24.29
N VAL A 246 -1.73 6.23 24.39
CA VAL A 246 -1.86 4.78 24.17
C VAL A 246 -1.75 4.48 22.67
N LEU A 247 -0.72 3.72 22.28
CA LEU A 247 -0.48 3.28 20.90
C LEU A 247 -1.35 2.07 20.57
N SER A 248 -1.35 1.05 21.43
CA SER A 248 -2.10 -0.18 21.22
C SER A 248 -2.54 -0.84 22.52
N THR A 249 -3.59 -1.65 22.41
CA THR A 249 -4.06 -2.53 23.49
C THR A 249 -4.29 -3.93 22.93
N ARG A 250 -3.71 -4.96 23.53
CA ARG A 250 -3.87 -6.36 23.10
C ARG A 250 -4.31 -7.22 24.28
N ARG A 251 -5.39 -7.97 24.13
CA ARG A 251 -5.80 -8.95 25.14
C ARG A 251 -4.98 -10.21 25.04
N LEU A 252 -4.28 -10.57 26.11
CA LEU A 252 -3.40 -11.73 26.16
C LEU A 252 -3.64 -12.53 27.44
N ARG A 253 -4.16 -13.76 27.34
CA ARG A 253 -4.36 -14.69 28.45
C ARG A 253 -5.05 -14.06 29.66
N GLY A 254 -6.18 -13.38 29.42
CA GLY A 254 -7.02 -12.81 30.49
C GLY A 254 -6.61 -11.43 31.00
N ALA A 255 -5.45 -10.89 30.57
CA ALA A 255 -5.04 -9.53 30.86
C ALA A 255 -4.89 -8.72 29.58
N THR A 256 -4.88 -7.40 29.69
CA THR A 256 -4.65 -6.47 28.60
C THR A 256 -3.22 -5.95 28.63
N VAL A 257 -2.46 -6.13 27.57
CA VAL A 257 -1.15 -5.52 27.37
C VAL A 257 -1.40 -4.15 26.72
N VAL A 258 -0.98 -3.09 27.40
CA VAL A 258 -1.09 -1.71 26.92
C VAL A 258 0.29 -1.22 26.52
N SER A 259 0.40 -0.62 25.33
CA SER A 259 1.62 0.05 24.85
C SER A 259 1.37 1.55 24.79
N VAL A 260 2.31 2.35 25.32
CA VAL A 260 2.21 3.81 25.35
C VAL A 260 3.47 4.46 24.79
N LEU A 261 3.31 5.66 24.25
CA LEU A 261 4.42 6.53 23.83
C LEU A 261 4.74 7.50 24.97
N ALA A 262 5.94 7.39 25.52
CA ALA A 262 6.43 8.30 26.57
C ALA A 262 7.96 8.42 26.52
N ALA A 263 8.47 9.66 26.62
CA ALA A 263 9.92 9.93 26.58
C ALA A 263 10.68 9.36 27.81
N LYS A 264 9.98 9.06 28.90
CA LYS A 264 10.51 8.45 30.13
C LYS A 264 9.54 7.39 30.62
N SER A 265 10.02 6.49 31.49
CA SER A 265 9.15 5.48 32.11
C SER A 265 7.95 6.13 32.77
N PRO A 266 6.73 5.65 32.45
CA PRO A 266 5.51 6.18 33.07
C PRO A 266 5.34 5.82 34.55
N GLY A 267 6.19 4.90 35.07
CA GLY A 267 6.15 4.52 36.49
C GLY A 267 6.46 3.05 36.73
N ALA A 268 6.14 2.55 37.90
CA ALA A 268 6.37 1.17 38.29
C ALA A 268 5.53 0.21 37.43
N GLY A 269 6.11 -0.92 37.04
CA GLY A 269 5.46 -1.96 36.25
C GLY A 269 5.46 -1.71 34.72
N TRP A 270 6.00 -0.57 34.25
CA TRP A 270 6.21 -0.33 32.83
C TRP A 270 7.59 -0.81 32.39
N GLU A 271 7.62 -1.53 31.28
CA GLU A 271 8.82 -2.07 30.68
C GLU A 271 9.06 -1.41 29.30
N LEU A 272 10.29 -0.95 29.07
CA LEU A 272 10.70 -0.47 27.75
C LEU A 272 10.77 -1.67 26.80
N ARG A 273 10.21 -1.52 25.60
CA ARG A 273 10.31 -2.55 24.56
C ARG A 273 10.83 -2.00 23.25
N ASN A 274 11.33 -2.89 22.40
CA ASN A 274 11.71 -2.54 21.04
C ASN A 274 10.50 -1.99 20.27
N VAL A 275 10.75 -0.92 19.52
CA VAL A 275 9.75 -0.26 18.68
C VAL A 275 9.51 -1.09 17.42
N MET A 276 8.26 -1.17 17.02
CA MET A 276 7.82 -1.76 15.76
C MET A 276 7.21 -0.69 14.85
N LEU A 277 7.14 -0.96 13.55
CA LEU A 277 6.51 -0.04 12.58
C LEU A 277 5.04 0.27 12.95
N GLU A 278 4.34 -0.68 13.56
CA GLU A 278 2.99 -0.52 14.07
C GLU A 278 2.89 0.61 15.11
N ASP A 279 3.90 0.76 15.97
CA ASP A 279 3.93 1.81 16.98
C ASP A 279 4.09 3.19 16.34
N ALA A 280 5.02 3.31 15.40
CA ALA A 280 5.22 4.53 14.64
C ALA A 280 3.95 4.91 13.86
N TYR A 281 3.35 3.95 13.17
CA TYR A 281 2.08 4.14 12.46
C TYR A 281 0.98 4.71 13.36
N PHE A 282 0.72 4.10 14.52
CA PHE A 282 -0.29 4.59 15.45
C PHE A 282 0.09 5.93 16.09
N ALA A 283 1.38 6.17 16.35
CA ALA A 283 1.83 7.46 16.88
C ALA A 283 1.53 8.61 15.91
N TYR A 284 1.77 8.42 14.61
CA TYR A 284 1.43 9.41 13.58
C TYR A 284 -0.08 9.51 13.34
N LEU A 285 -0.77 8.39 13.20
CA LEU A 285 -2.20 8.36 12.91
C LEU A 285 -3.03 9.05 14.00
N ASN A 286 -2.64 8.84 15.28
CA ASN A 286 -3.30 9.46 16.44
C ASN A 286 -2.81 10.89 16.73
N GLY A 287 -1.87 11.42 15.94
CA GLY A 287 -1.34 12.77 16.12
C GLY A 287 -0.47 12.93 17.38
N PHE A 288 0.09 11.85 17.90
CA PHE A 288 0.98 11.89 19.07
C PHE A 288 2.37 12.46 18.74
N ILE A 289 2.75 12.34 17.47
CA ILE A 289 3.95 12.95 16.87
C ILE A 289 3.58 13.66 15.57
N SER A 290 4.29 14.73 15.25
CA SER A 290 4.08 15.50 14.03
C SER A 290 5.30 15.42 13.10
N ASN A 291 5.09 15.65 11.80
CA ASN A 291 6.17 15.67 10.82
C ASN A 291 7.17 16.84 11.04
N THR A 292 6.82 17.81 11.89
CA THR A 292 7.63 19.00 12.20
C THR A 292 8.78 18.71 13.17
N GLU A 293 8.73 17.63 13.96
CA GLU A 293 9.77 17.28 14.94
C GLU A 293 11.02 16.66 14.29
N SER A 294 10.97 16.34 12.99
CA SER A 294 12.06 15.70 12.24
C SER A 294 13.14 16.65 11.70
N ARG A 295 13.06 17.97 11.90
CA ARG A 295 14.03 18.95 11.35
C ARG A 295 15.14 19.38 12.32
N HIS A 296 15.24 18.81 13.52
CA HIS A 296 16.20 19.22 14.54
C HIS A 296 17.18 18.13 15.03
N ALA A 297 17.39 17.09 14.22
CA ALA A 297 18.46 16.11 14.45
C ALA A 297 19.29 15.99 13.15
N ALA A 298 20.11 17.00 12.89
CA ALA A 298 21.21 16.97 11.93
C ALA A 298 22.40 17.75 12.54
#